data_c4d0092705c5794166292311c92f2c93
#
_entry.id   c4d0092705c5794166292311c92f2c93
#
_cell.length_a   1.000
_cell.length_b   1.000
_cell.length_c   1.000
_cell.angle_alpha   90.00
_cell.angle_beta   90.00
_cell.angle_gamma   90.00
#
_symmetry.space_group_name_H-M   'P 1'
#
loop_
_entity.id
_entity.type
_entity.pdbx_description
1 polymer ?
#
loop_
_entity_poly.entity_id
_entity_poly.type
_entity_poly.pdbx_seq_one_letter_code
_entity_poly.pdbx_strand_id
1 'polypeptide(L)'
;VRGQAAMSASGAFGISRACEVMFGNIDLTLGSRVEPLIEQHIDASGGRFRGVRLSSGWHAAERIHNVSEQPQLLLDPRVNEAAAILSRLGLSLDCWLYHPQLDEVAQLADAHPDLTIILNHVGSPILGGPYRGKTDEVFEAWKAAIIRVSERANVYVKLGALPIRMPSYDGDRSLPPGSEEVAAAWRPWMETCIEAFGSERS
;
A
#
# COMPACT_ATOMS: atom_id res chain seq x y z
N VAL A 1 12.16 2.45 -16.51
CA VAL A 1 10.99 3.33 -16.32
C VAL A 1 11.17 4.66 -17.03
N ARG A 2 12.29 5.41 -16.80
CA ARG A 2 12.53 6.72 -17.45
C ARG A 2 12.48 6.65 -19.00
N GLY A 3 13.02 5.59 -19.60
CA GLY A 3 12.95 5.37 -21.05
C GLY A 3 11.51 5.24 -21.57
N GLN A 4 10.66 4.45 -20.89
CA GLN A 4 9.26 4.32 -21.22
C GLN A 4 8.50 5.65 -21.08
N ALA A 5 8.80 6.41 -20.04
CA ALA A 5 8.22 7.74 -19.85
C ALA A 5 8.58 8.68 -21.00
N ALA A 6 9.85 8.67 -21.44
CA ALA A 6 10.31 9.48 -22.58
C ALA A 6 9.67 9.05 -23.89
N MET A 7 9.56 7.74 -24.15
CA MET A 7 8.86 7.20 -25.32
C MET A 7 7.39 7.61 -25.33
N SER A 8 6.69 7.48 -24.22
CA SER A 8 5.29 7.90 -24.09
C SER A 8 5.13 9.41 -24.30
N ALA A 9 6.05 10.21 -23.76
CA ALA A 9 6.02 11.67 -23.89
C ALA A 9 6.32 12.17 -25.31
N SER A 10 6.93 11.35 -26.18
CA SER A 10 7.22 11.71 -27.58
C SER A 10 5.97 11.94 -28.44
N GLY A 11 4.80 11.45 -27.99
CA GLY A 11 3.56 11.51 -28.75
C GLY A 11 3.42 10.43 -29.84
N ALA A 12 4.45 9.60 -30.08
CA ALA A 12 4.42 8.56 -31.11
C ALA A 12 3.35 7.47 -30.84
N PHE A 13 2.87 7.38 -29.60
CA PHE A 13 1.88 6.38 -29.15
C PHE A 13 0.55 7.04 -28.72
N GLY A 14 0.25 8.22 -29.21
CA GLY A 14 -0.97 8.98 -28.89
C GLY A 14 -0.79 10.00 -27.76
N ILE A 15 -1.90 10.47 -27.20
CA ILE A 15 -1.92 11.56 -26.20
C ILE A 15 -1.71 11.06 -24.77
N SER A 16 -1.89 9.76 -24.52
CA SER A 16 -1.73 9.16 -23.18
C SER A 16 -0.28 9.25 -22.71
N ARG A 17 -0.12 9.43 -21.41
CA ARG A 17 1.20 9.49 -20.77
C ARG A 17 1.36 8.33 -19.82
N ALA A 18 2.41 7.52 -20.01
CA ALA A 18 2.79 6.44 -19.12
C ALA A 18 3.95 6.87 -18.21
N CYS A 19 4.00 6.33 -17.01
CA CYS A 19 5.06 6.60 -16.03
C CYS A 19 5.23 8.10 -15.72
N GLU A 20 4.14 8.83 -15.63
CA GLU A 20 4.13 10.26 -15.32
C GLU A 20 4.63 10.53 -13.91
N VAL A 21 4.36 9.61 -12.99
CA VAL A 21 4.92 9.58 -11.63
C VAL A 21 5.63 8.26 -11.36
N MET A 22 6.61 8.29 -10.46
CA MET A 22 7.42 7.13 -10.09
C MET A 22 7.55 7.01 -8.57
N PHE A 23 7.43 5.78 -8.09
CA PHE A 23 7.79 5.40 -6.73
C PHE A 23 9.07 4.57 -6.76
N GLY A 24 9.94 4.81 -5.79
CA GLY A 24 11.15 4.02 -5.58
C GLY A 24 10.97 3.00 -4.46
N ASN A 25 11.94 2.08 -4.38
CA ASN A 25 12.11 1.22 -3.23
C ASN A 25 13.45 1.56 -2.59
N ILE A 26 13.43 2.00 -1.33
CA ILE A 26 14.60 2.37 -0.55
C ILE A 26 14.45 1.70 0.81
N ASP A 27 15.55 1.19 1.34
CA ASP A 27 15.57 0.63 2.70
C ASP A 27 15.45 1.77 3.73
N LEU A 28 14.26 1.98 4.26
CA LEU A 28 13.98 3.03 5.24
C LEU A 28 14.58 2.72 6.63
N THR A 29 15.06 1.49 6.86
CA THR A 29 15.78 1.16 8.11
C THR A 29 17.18 1.78 8.16
N LEU A 30 17.61 2.43 7.10
CA LEU A 30 18.80 3.28 7.11
C LEU A 30 18.63 4.58 7.91
N GLY A 31 17.39 4.90 8.31
CA GLY A 31 17.09 6.11 9.08
C GLY A 31 17.44 7.38 8.33
N SER A 32 18.11 8.33 8.98
CA SER A 32 18.53 9.60 8.36
C SER A 32 19.47 9.44 7.16
N ARG A 33 20.13 8.28 7.00
CA ARG A 33 21.02 8.01 5.87
C ARG A 33 20.30 7.76 4.54
N VAL A 34 18.96 7.72 4.53
CA VAL A 34 18.18 7.57 3.27
C VAL A 34 18.23 8.84 2.41
N GLU A 35 18.49 10.00 2.99
CA GLU A 35 18.37 11.29 2.28
C GLU A 35 19.20 11.35 0.98
N PRO A 36 20.50 11.02 0.98
CA PRO A 36 21.28 11.02 -0.26
C PRO A 36 20.76 10.01 -1.32
N LEU A 37 20.15 8.91 -0.88
CA LEU A 37 19.55 7.94 -1.80
C LEU A 37 18.26 8.47 -2.43
N ILE A 38 17.44 9.18 -1.64
CA ILE A 38 16.23 9.84 -2.13
C ILE A 38 16.60 10.90 -3.17
N GLU A 39 17.60 11.72 -2.91
CA GLU A 39 18.11 12.74 -3.84
C GLU A 39 18.55 12.10 -5.16
N GLN A 40 19.31 11.00 -5.11
CA GLN A 40 19.68 10.26 -6.32
C GLN A 40 18.47 9.73 -7.11
N HIS A 41 17.42 9.29 -6.43
CA HIS A 41 16.16 8.86 -7.10
C HIS A 41 15.44 10.05 -7.75
N ILE A 42 15.39 11.20 -7.09
CA ILE A 42 14.82 12.43 -7.63
C ILE A 42 15.56 12.83 -8.92
N ASP A 43 16.88 12.90 -8.88
CA ASP A 43 17.71 13.25 -10.01
C ASP A 43 17.56 12.26 -11.18
N ALA A 44 17.62 10.96 -10.87
CA ALA A 44 17.50 9.90 -11.87
C ALA A 44 16.11 9.84 -12.53
N SER A 45 15.07 10.31 -11.86
CA SER A 45 13.68 10.23 -12.33
C SER A 45 13.34 11.27 -13.40
N GLY A 46 14.12 12.35 -13.50
CA GLY A 46 13.80 13.49 -14.36
C GLY A 46 12.54 14.23 -13.89
N GLY A 47 12.41 14.43 -12.57
CA GLY A 47 11.33 15.19 -11.94
C GLY A 47 10.02 14.40 -11.75
N ARG A 48 10.04 13.05 -11.92
CA ARG A 48 8.85 12.18 -11.80
C ARG A 48 8.75 11.44 -10.46
N PHE A 49 9.78 11.50 -9.65
CA PHE A 49 9.78 10.83 -8.34
C PHE A 49 8.76 11.49 -7.40
N ARG A 50 7.89 10.69 -6.77
CA ARG A 50 6.84 11.18 -5.89
C ARG A 50 6.84 10.51 -4.54
N GLY A 51 7.56 9.41 -4.36
CA GLY A 51 7.57 8.73 -3.09
C GLY A 51 8.32 7.41 -3.08
N VAL A 52 8.31 6.79 -1.92
CA VAL A 52 8.97 5.52 -1.63
C VAL A 52 7.91 4.50 -1.21
N ARG A 53 8.06 3.25 -1.64
CA ARG A 53 7.28 2.13 -1.12
C ARG A 53 8.06 1.40 -0.04
N LEU A 54 7.39 1.17 1.09
CA LEU A 54 7.81 0.25 2.12
C LEU A 54 6.86 -0.95 2.17
N SER A 55 7.41 -2.15 2.03
CA SER A 55 6.68 -3.41 2.19
C SER A 55 6.98 -3.98 3.57
N SER A 56 6.04 -3.84 4.51
CA SER A 56 6.19 -4.22 5.91
C SER A 56 5.32 -5.42 6.32
N GLY A 57 4.73 -6.13 5.35
CA GLY A 57 3.83 -7.25 5.61
C GLY A 57 4.49 -8.34 6.44
N TRP A 58 4.00 -8.52 7.67
CA TRP A 58 4.46 -9.52 8.63
C TRP A 58 3.29 -10.17 9.37
N HIS A 59 3.43 -11.46 9.66
CA HIS A 59 2.47 -12.21 10.46
C HIS A 59 3.18 -13.38 11.17
N ALA A 60 2.79 -13.66 12.42
CA ALA A 60 3.43 -14.70 13.24
C ALA A 60 3.15 -16.14 12.76
N ALA A 61 2.11 -16.38 11.98
CA ALA A 61 1.78 -17.72 11.50
C ALA A 61 2.70 -18.13 10.35
N GLU A 62 3.34 -19.28 10.45
CA GLU A 62 4.28 -19.84 9.46
C GLU A 62 3.71 -19.98 8.03
N ARG A 63 2.39 -20.13 7.91
CA ARG A 63 1.71 -20.26 6.60
C ARG A 63 1.44 -18.95 5.89
N ILE A 64 1.79 -17.81 6.50
CA ILE A 64 1.70 -16.49 5.91
C ILE A 64 3.12 -16.07 5.48
N HIS A 65 3.26 -15.74 4.20
CA HIS A 65 4.56 -15.26 3.70
C HIS A 65 4.86 -13.87 4.25
N ASN A 66 5.94 -13.77 5.02
CA ASN A 66 6.43 -12.49 5.51
C ASN A 66 7.33 -11.82 4.47
N VAL A 67 7.08 -10.56 4.19
CA VAL A 67 7.92 -9.72 3.34
C VAL A 67 8.91 -8.94 4.21
N SER A 68 8.49 -8.56 5.41
CA SER A 68 9.37 -8.01 6.44
C SER A 68 9.98 -9.13 7.29
N GLU A 69 11.24 -9.00 7.67
CA GLU A 69 11.92 -9.92 8.58
C GLU A 69 11.51 -9.71 10.04
N GLN A 70 10.94 -8.53 10.36
CA GLN A 70 10.54 -8.16 11.72
C GLN A 70 9.09 -7.64 11.77
N PRO A 71 8.38 -7.87 12.91
CA PRO A 71 7.09 -7.25 13.15
C PRO A 71 7.25 -5.73 13.33
N GLN A 72 6.15 -5.01 13.15
CA GLN A 72 6.05 -3.57 13.45
C GLN A 72 7.12 -2.70 12.75
N LEU A 73 7.51 -3.07 11.53
CA LEU A 73 8.53 -2.34 10.79
C LEU A 73 8.17 -0.85 10.57
N LEU A 74 6.88 -0.52 10.38
CA LEU A 74 6.44 0.87 10.25
C LEU A 74 6.68 1.72 11.51
N LEU A 75 6.80 1.07 12.68
CA LEU A 75 7.03 1.73 13.97
C LEU A 75 8.51 1.75 14.36
N ASP A 76 9.40 1.19 13.54
CA ASP A 76 10.85 1.24 13.79
C ASP A 76 11.31 2.71 13.85
N PRO A 77 12.05 3.13 14.88
CA PRO A 77 12.54 4.52 15.00
C PRO A 77 13.30 5.02 13.77
N ARG A 78 14.02 4.14 13.08
CA ARG A 78 14.73 4.48 11.84
C ARG A 78 13.77 4.76 10.68
N VAL A 79 12.67 4.02 10.58
CA VAL A 79 11.61 4.28 9.61
C VAL A 79 10.92 5.61 9.93
N ASN A 80 10.73 5.96 11.21
CA ASN A 80 10.22 7.25 11.64
C ASN A 80 11.15 8.42 11.22
N GLU A 81 12.48 8.27 11.37
CA GLU A 81 13.44 9.26 10.86
C GLU A 81 13.34 9.45 9.35
N ALA A 82 13.26 8.34 8.61
CA ALA A 82 13.09 8.36 7.15
C ALA A 82 11.75 8.99 6.73
N ALA A 83 10.66 8.72 7.45
CA ALA A 83 9.34 9.31 7.22
C ALA A 83 9.35 10.83 7.38
N ALA A 84 10.07 11.36 8.39
CA ALA A 84 10.27 12.81 8.58
C ALA A 84 11.01 13.44 7.39
N ILE A 85 11.98 12.74 6.81
CA ILE A 85 12.69 13.21 5.61
C ILE A 85 11.77 13.24 4.40
N LEU A 86 10.98 12.17 4.18
CA LEU A 86 9.99 12.11 3.10
C LEU A 86 8.98 13.26 3.21
N SER A 87 8.45 13.50 4.41
CA SER A 87 7.53 14.61 4.69
C SER A 87 8.17 15.96 4.33
N ARG A 88 9.38 16.24 4.80
CA ARG A 88 10.10 17.48 4.52
C ARG A 88 10.38 17.70 3.04
N LEU A 89 10.59 16.63 2.28
CA LEU A 89 10.83 16.68 0.83
C LEU A 89 9.52 16.69 0.00
N GLY A 90 8.35 16.69 0.64
CA GLY A 90 7.06 16.66 -0.05
C GLY A 90 6.81 15.35 -0.82
N LEU A 91 7.41 14.25 -0.36
CA LEU A 91 7.26 12.92 -0.94
C LEU A 91 6.26 12.10 -0.14
N SER A 92 5.63 11.12 -0.79
CA SER A 92 4.70 10.20 -0.14
C SER A 92 5.37 8.89 0.27
N LEU A 93 4.80 8.25 1.31
CA LEU A 93 5.13 6.90 1.72
C LEU A 93 4.01 5.94 1.34
N ASP A 94 4.30 5.02 0.43
CA ASP A 94 3.39 3.98 -0.04
C ASP A 94 3.61 2.72 0.84
N CYS A 95 2.61 2.37 1.67
CA CYS A 95 2.70 1.30 2.67
C CYS A 95 1.98 0.05 2.17
N TRP A 96 2.72 -1.05 2.05
CA TRP A 96 2.16 -2.37 1.82
C TRP A 96 2.34 -3.25 3.06
N LEU A 97 1.23 -3.72 3.61
CA LEU A 97 1.19 -4.51 4.85
C LEU A 97 -0.05 -5.40 4.87
N TYR A 98 -0.17 -6.26 5.88
CA TYR A 98 -1.35 -7.08 6.11
C TYR A 98 -2.36 -6.39 7.04
N HIS A 99 -3.64 -6.74 6.92
CA HIS A 99 -4.73 -6.13 7.68
C HIS A 99 -4.53 -6.10 9.21
N PRO A 100 -3.88 -7.09 9.88
CA PRO A 100 -3.64 -6.98 11.31
C PRO A 100 -2.68 -5.87 11.73
N GLN A 101 -1.97 -5.29 10.75
CA GLN A 101 -0.97 -4.22 10.96
C GLN A 101 -1.54 -2.81 10.67
N LEU A 102 -2.83 -2.67 10.38
CA LEU A 102 -3.43 -1.38 9.99
C LEU A 102 -3.25 -0.29 11.06
N ASP A 103 -3.23 -0.66 12.34
CA ASP A 103 -2.99 0.30 13.42
C ASP A 103 -1.55 0.87 13.41
N GLU A 104 -0.58 0.20 12.78
CA GLU A 104 0.76 0.77 12.56
C GLU A 104 0.71 1.97 11.59
N VAL A 105 -0.16 1.90 10.57
CA VAL A 105 -0.38 3.02 9.63
C VAL A 105 -0.98 4.22 10.34
N ALA A 106 -1.98 3.98 11.20
CA ALA A 106 -2.60 5.05 11.97
C ALA A 106 -1.59 5.75 12.90
N GLN A 107 -0.76 4.97 13.61
CA GLN A 107 0.28 5.51 14.49
C GLN A 107 1.33 6.31 13.72
N LEU A 108 1.78 5.82 12.56
CA LEU A 108 2.73 6.54 11.71
C LEU A 108 2.12 7.85 11.18
N ALA A 109 0.85 7.83 10.79
CA ALA A 109 0.13 9.00 10.31
C ALA A 109 -0.03 10.07 11.40
N ASP A 110 -0.33 9.64 12.63
CA ASP A 110 -0.40 10.53 13.79
C ASP A 110 0.96 11.16 14.14
N ALA A 111 2.06 10.41 13.98
CA ALA A 111 3.41 10.90 14.20
C ALA A 111 3.90 11.89 13.11
N HIS A 112 3.38 11.77 11.90
CA HIS A 112 3.78 12.57 10.73
C HIS A 112 2.56 13.15 9.99
N PRO A 113 1.85 14.13 10.58
CA PRO A 113 0.59 14.65 10.00
C PRO A 113 0.75 15.32 8.62
N ASP A 114 1.96 15.79 8.29
CA ASP A 114 2.26 16.41 7.01
C ASP A 114 2.76 15.41 5.95
N LEU A 115 2.96 14.13 6.32
CA LEU A 115 3.37 13.08 5.38
C LEU A 115 2.15 12.50 4.68
N THR A 116 2.11 12.54 3.36
CA THR A 116 1.13 11.77 2.58
C THR A 116 1.46 10.28 2.68
N ILE A 117 0.58 9.50 3.30
CA ILE A 117 0.68 8.05 3.40
C ILE A 117 -0.34 7.41 2.46
N ILE A 118 0.10 6.41 1.70
CA ILE A 118 -0.75 5.69 0.76
C ILE A 118 -0.83 4.23 1.18
N LEU A 119 -1.99 3.83 1.71
CA LEU A 119 -2.27 2.44 2.06
C LEU A 119 -2.51 1.61 0.80
N ASN A 120 -1.66 0.63 0.53
CA ASN A 120 -1.83 -0.23 -0.65
C ASN A 120 -2.92 -1.27 -0.45
N HIS A 121 -3.67 -1.50 -1.54
CA HIS A 121 -4.48 -2.70 -1.72
C HIS A 121 -5.45 -2.94 -0.57
N VAL A 122 -6.18 -1.89 -0.17
CA VAL A 122 -7.15 -1.90 0.92
C VAL A 122 -6.60 -2.51 2.23
N GLY A 123 -5.28 -2.40 2.48
CA GLY A 123 -4.64 -3.00 3.65
C GLY A 123 -4.49 -4.52 3.59
N SER A 124 -4.49 -5.10 2.40
CA SER A 124 -4.19 -6.52 2.11
C SER A 124 -4.81 -7.51 3.10
N PRO A 125 -6.14 -7.70 3.12
CA PRO A 125 -6.80 -8.69 3.98
C PRO A 125 -6.25 -10.10 3.73
N ILE A 126 -5.90 -10.82 4.79
CA ILE A 126 -5.48 -12.21 4.72
C ILE A 126 -6.70 -13.09 4.91
N LEU A 127 -7.00 -13.95 3.92
CA LEU A 127 -8.14 -14.85 3.96
C LEU A 127 -7.74 -16.34 3.89
N GLY A 128 -6.43 -16.59 3.90
CA GLY A 128 -5.84 -17.93 3.95
C GLY A 128 -5.16 -18.24 5.28
N GLY A 129 -4.49 -19.39 5.36
CA GLY A 129 -3.77 -19.80 6.56
C GLY A 129 -4.70 -19.90 7.79
N PRO A 130 -4.40 -19.20 8.90
CA PRO A 130 -5.21 -19.22 10.13
C PRO A 130 -6.60 -18.56 9.97
N TYR A 131 -6.81 -17.82 8.87
CA TYR A 131 -8.05 -17.11 8.55
C TYR A 131 -8.95 -17.87 7.58
N ARG A 132 -8.56 -19.06 7.15
CA ARG A 132 -9.37 -19.88 6.23
C ARG A 132 -10.75 -20.16 6.83
N GLY A 133 -11.80 -19.87 6.07
CA GLY A 133 -13.20 -20.04 6.49
C GLY A 133 -13.72 -19.00 7.47
N LYS A 134 -12.94 -17.94 7.75
CA LYS A 134 -13.30 -16.87 8.69
C LYS A 134 -13.47 -15.50 8.00
N THR A 135 -13.99 -15.52 6.78
CA THR A 135 -14.09 -14.29 5.96
C THR A 135 -14.85 -13.18 6.66
N ASP A 136 -15.98 -13.53 7.31
CA ASP A 136 -16.81 -12.53 8.00
C ASP A 136 -16.12 -11.94 9.23
N GLU A 137 -15.42 -12.78 10.02
CA GLU A 137 -14.63 -12.32 11.17
C GLU A 137 -13.50 -11.38 10.72
N VAL A 138 -12.81 -11.74 9.63
CA VAL A 138 -11.74 -10.92 9.05
C VAL A 138 -12.29 -9.61 8.50
N PHE A 139 -13.44 -9.67 7.80
CA PHE A 139 -14.08 -8.48 7.27
C PHE A 139 -14.44 -7.48 8.37
N GLU A 140 -15.08 -7.91 9.45
CA GLU A 140 -15.46 -7.03 10.55
C GLU A 140 -14.23 -6.43 11.26
N ALA A 141 -13.20 -7.23 11.53
CA ALA A 141 -11.97 -6.75 12.15
C ALA A 141 -11.22 -5.75 11.23
N TRP A 142 -11.12 -6.06 9.94
CA TRP A 142 -10.52 -5.21 8.94
C TRP A 142 -11.30 -3.90 8.77
N LYS A 143 -12.64 -3.98 8.66
CA LYS A 143 -13.52 -2.81 8.51
C LYS A 143 -13.34 -1.84 9.67
N ALA A 144 -13.34 -2.34 10.91
CA ALA A 144 -13.11 -1.50 12.08
C ALA A 144 -11.73 -0.80 12.02
N ALA A 145 -10.69 -1.50 11.58
CA ALA A 145 -9.35 -0.93 11.44
C ALA A 145 -9.27 0.09 10.29
N ILE A 146 -9.89 -0.17 9.14
CA ILE A 146 -9.95 0.76 7.98
C ILE A 146 -10.65 2.06 8.37
N ILE A 147 -11.76 1.98 9.11
CA ILE A 147 -12.46 3.18 9.60
C ILE A 147 -11.52 4.00 10.50
N ARG A 148 -10.83 3.36 11.45
CA ARG A 148 -9.85 4.08 12.28
C ARG A 148 -8.74 4.73 11.46
N VAL A 149 -8.18 4.04 10.47
CA VAL A 149 -7.14 4.61 9.60
C VAL A 149 -7.67 5.79 8.79
N SER A 150 -8.91 5.73 8.29
CA SER A 150 -9.51 6.77 7.47
C SER A 150 -9.73 8.11 8.19
N GLU A 151 -9.75 8.10 9.54
CA GLU A 151 -9.84 9.32 10.36
C GLU A 151 -8.61 10.24 10.20
N ARG A 152 -7.49 9.73 9.66
CA ARG A 152 -6.27 10.49 9.40
C ARG A 152 -6.34 11.12 8.01
N ALA A 153 -6.42 12.44 7.98
CA ALA A 153 -6.62 13.20 6.73
C ALA A 153 -5.46 13.04 5.72
N ASN A 154 -4.28 12.69 6.22
CA ASN A 154 -3.06 12.47 5.43
C ASN A 154 -2.92 11.03 4.90
N VAL A 155 -3.91 10.14 5.13
CA VAL A 155 -3.90 8.77 4.62
C VAL A 155 -4.85 8.63 3.43
N TYR A 156 -4.34 8.04 2.36
CA TYR A 156 -5.05 7.65 1.14
C TYR A 156 -5.06 6.14 1.00
N VAL A 157 -6.06 5.56 0.33
CA VAL A 157 -6.15 4.12 0.10
C VAL A 157 -6.16 3.77 -1.38
N LYS A 158 -5.42 2.76 -1.79
CA LYS A 158 -5.50 2.20 -3.16
C LYS A 158 -6.51 1.07 -3.22
N LEU A 159 -7.50 1.24 -4.06
CA LEU A 159 -8.52 0.24 -4.38
C LEU A 159 -7.97 -0.72 -5.46
N GLY A 160 -7.38 -1.83 -5.06
CA GLY A 160 -6.81 -2.76 -6.05
C GLY A 160 -6.14 -4.00 -5.48
N ALA A 161 -5.61 -4.83 -6.40
CA ALA A 161 -4.85 -6.07 -6.17
C ALA A 161 -5.57 -7.14 -5.31
N LEU A 162 -6.87 -7.07 -5.18
CA LEU A 162 -7.68 -7.98 -4.38
C LEU A 162 -7.83 -9.41 -4.98
N PRO A 163 -7.89 -9.62 -6.31
CA PRO A 163 -8.13 -10.95 -6.86
C PRO A 163 -7.08 -12.01 -6.50
N ILE A 164 -5.87 -11.58 -6.16
CA ILE A 164 -4.74 -12.49 -5.89
C ILE A 164 -4.94 -13.32 -4.60
N ARG A 165 -5.87 -12.89 -3.71
CA ARG A 165 -6.07 -13.51 -2.38
C ARG A 165 -7.55 -13.67 -2.02
N MET A 166 -8.40 -13.96 -3.00
CA MET A 166 -9.83 -14.19 -2.76
C MET A 166 -10.08 -15.36 -1.81
N PRO A 167 -11.06 -15.22 -0.90
CA PRO A 167 -11.45 -16.30 0.02
C PRO A 167 -11.86 -17.58 -0.68
N SER A 168 -12.46 -17.46 -1.86
CA SER A 168 -12.93 -18.56 -2.69
C SER A 168 -11.89 -19.08 -3.69
N TYR A 169 -10.68 -18.51 -3.74
CA TYR A 169 -9.62 -18.94 -4.64
C TYR A 169 -8.62 -19.86 -3.91
N ASP A 170 -9.10 -21.03 -3.56
CA ASP A 170 -8.34 -22.03 -2.81
C ASP A 170 -7.36 -22.86 -3.66
N GLY A 171 -7.17 -22.53 -4.92
CA GLY A 171 -6.29 -23.29 -5.82
C GLY A 171 -6.86 -24.61 -6.31
N ASP A 172 -7.96 -25.10 -5.72
CA ASP A 172 -8.60 -26.38 -6.05
C ASP A 172 -9.66 -26.26 -7.16
N ARG A 173 -9.84 -25.07 -7.73
CA ARG A 173 -10.80 -24.88 -8.82
C ARG A 173 -10.19 -25.23 -10.17
N SER A 174 -10.91 -25.98 -10.97
CA SER A 174 -10.53 -26.30 -12.35
C SER A 174 -10.53 -25.07 -13.28
N LEU A 175 -11.27 -24.01 -12.91
CA LEU A 175 -11.38 -22.75 -13.67
C LEU A 175 -11.27 -21.55 -12.74
N PRO A 176 -10.65 -20.44 -13.18
CA PRO A 176 -10.63 -19.19 -12.41
C PRO A 176 -12.08 -18.64 -12.24
N PRO A 177 -12.32 -17.84 -11.18
CA PRO A 177 -13.63 -17.21 -10.97
C PRO A 177 -13.96 -16.24 -12.11
N GLY A 178 -15.25 -16.15 -12.45
CA GLY A 178 -15.73 -15.15 -13.41
C GLY A 178 -15.69 -13.73 -12.83
N SER A 179 -15.74 -12.72 -13.70
CA SER A 179 -15.68 -11.31 -13.29
C SER A 179 -16.80 -10.89 -12.34
N GLU A 180 -18.01 -11.40 -12.53
CA GLU A 180 -19.16 -11.14 -11.65
C GLU A 180 -18.96 -11.72 -10.25
N GLU A 181 -18.41 -12.94 -10.15
CA GLU A 181 -18.09 -13.58 -8.88
C GLU A 181 -17.00 -12.79 -8.13
N VAL A 182 -15.96 -12.36 -8.86
CA VAL A 182 -14.88 -11.49 -8.31
C VAL A 182 -15.48 -10.19 -7.82
N ALA A 183 -16.31 -9.52 -8.61
CA ALA A 183 -16.93 -8.27 -8.26
C ALA A 183 -17.83 -8.41 -7.01
N ALA A 184 -18.65 -9.45 -6.94
CA ALA A 184 -19.50 -9.69 -5.78
C ALA A 184 -18.70 -9.92 -4.49
N ALA A 185 -17.61 -10.71 -4.56
CA ALA A 185 -16.79 -11.03 -3.40
C ALA A 185 -16.02 -9.80 -2.84
N TRP A 186 -15.61 -8.87 -3.71
CA TRP A 186 -14.79 -7.73 -3.32
C TRP A 186 -15.55 -6.42 -3.15
N ARG A 187 -16.77 -6.35 -3.64
CA ARG A 187 -17.61 -5.15 -3.53
C ARG A 187 -17.69 -4.61 -2.09
N PRO A 188 -17.98 -5.42 -1.04
CA PRO A 188 -18.08 -4.90 0.32
C PRO A 188 -16.78 -4.24 0.81
N TRP A 189 -15.62 -4.78 0.43
CA TRP A 189 -14.31 -4.24 0.81
C TRP A 189 -14.02 -2.90 0.14
N MET A 190 -14.33 -2.81 -1.17
CA MET A 190 -14.15 -1.58 -1.95
C MET A 190 -15.09 -0.48 -1.47
N GLU A 191 -16.38 -0.80 -1.33
CA GLU A 191 -17.41 0.15 -0.88
C GLU A 191 -17.08 0.68 0.53
N THR A 192 -16.66 -0.19 1.45
CA THR A 192 -16.21 0.25 2.79
C THR A 192 -15.05 1.26 2.71
N CYS A 193 -14.06 1.03 1.85
CA CYS A 193 -12.97 1.99 1.68
C CYS A 193 -13.46 3.31 1.10
N ILE A 194 -14.31 3.27 0.06
CA ILE A 194 -14.87 4.49 -0.56
C ILE A 194 -15.72 5.29 0.45
N GLU A 195 -16.53 4.60 1.24
CA GLU A 195 -17.34 5.24 2.29
C GLU A 195 -16.49 5.87 3.39
N ALA A 196 -15.42 5.18 3.82
CA ALA A 196 -14.56 5.62 4.90
C ALA A 196 -13.61 6.76 4.50
N PHE A 197 -12.98 6.68 3.32
CA PHE A 197 -11.99 7.66 2.86
C PHE A 197 -12.59 8.77 1.98
N GLY A 198 -13.75 8.54 1.39
CA GLY A 198 -14.31 9.40 0.35
C GLY A 198 -13.61 9.23 -1.00
N SER A 199 -14.22 9.76 -2.08
CA SER A 199 -13.70 9.65 -3.44
C SER A 199 -12.35 10.35 -3.65
N GLU A 200 -12.04 11.36 -2.84
CA GLU A 200 -10.82 12.16 -2.97
C GLU A 200 -9.57 11.46 -2.43
N ARG A 201 -9.77 10.46 -1.53
CA ARG A 201 -8.68 9.73 -0.88
C ARG A 201 -8.71 8.22 -1.15
N SER A 202 -9.55 7.75 -2.09
CA SER A 202 -9.68 6.33 -2.45
C SER A 202 -9.44 6.08 -3.95
#